data_4d689c57122556fed64495a1a182618b
#
_entry.id   4d689c57122556fed64495a1a182618b
#
_cell.length_a   1.000
_cell.length_b   1.000
_cell.length_c   1.000
_cell.angle_alpha   90.00
_cell.angle_beta   90.00
_cell.angle_gamma   90.00
#
_symmetry.space_group_name_H-M   'P 1'
#
loop_
_entity.id
_entity.type
_entity.pdbx_description
1 polymer ?
#
loop_
_entity_poly.entity_id
_entity_poly.type
_entity_poly.pdbx_seq_one_letter_code
_entity_poly.pdbx_strand_id
1 'polypeptide(L)'
;MLGIIIGIASIITIVSTIKGTNEQIKESLVGAGNNAVVVQLYQDNYPYEVQYNGVPAGVYPITEETRQELCKIDHVKGVSLFCSRNYADGVYYGNNSFSGNLYGIDEYYFDVNGYSLDHGRSFLKEDFAKAKKVC
;
A
#
# COMPACT_ATOMS: atom_id res chain seq x y z
N MET A 1 -52.37 11.68 -12.16
CA MET A 1 -51.87 10.74 -11.10
C MET A 1 -50.66 9.97 -11.56
N LEU A 2 -50.69 9.27 -12.70
CA LEU A 2 -49.58 8.43 -13.19
C LEU A 2 -48.26 9.22 -13.38
N GLY A 3 -48.32 10.43 -13.94
CA GLY A 3 -47.11 11.24 -14.16
C GLY A 3 -46.39 11.66 -12.90
N ILE A 4 -47.11 11.90 -11.81
CA ILE A 4 -46.51 12.27 -10.51
C ILE A 4 -45.76 11.06 -9.92
N ILE A 5 -46.34 9.86 -10.02
CA ILE A 5 -45.74 8.62 -9.53
C ILE A 5 -44.44 8.34 -10.28
N ILE A 6 -44.46 8.45 -11.61
CA ILE A 6 -43.25 8.24 -12.44
C ILE A 6 -42.18 9.29 -12.12
N GLY A 7 -42.58 10.56 -11.93
CA GLY A 7 -41.64 11.62 -11.55
C GLY A 7 -40.94 11.37 -10.23
N ILE A 8 -41.69 10.99 -9.18
CA ILE A 8 -41.12 10.68 -7.87
C ILE A 8 -40.26 9.45 -7.93
N ALA A 9 -40.68 8.37 -8.61
CA ALA A 9 -39.91 7.15 -8.74
C ALA A 9 -38.57 7.40 -9.46
N SER A 10 -38.57 8.23 -10.51
CA SER A 10 -37.33 8.59 -11.23
C SER A 10 -36.36 9.35 -10.35
N ILE A 11 -36.80 10.29 -9.55
CA ILE A 11 -35.96 11.06 -8.64
C ILE A 11 -35.35 10.12 -7.58
N ILE A 12 -36.15 9.27 -6.96
CA ILE A 12 -35.67 8.31 -5.95
C ILE A 12 -34.60 7.39 -6.55
N THR A 13 -34.84 6.87 -7.74
CA THR A 13 -33.89 5.99 -8.42
C THR A 13 -32.56 6.69 -8.68
N ILE A 14 -32.58 7.90 -9.22
CA ILE A 14 -31.36 8.68 -9.50
C ILE A 14 -30.58 8.96 -8.19
N VAL A 15 -31.26 9.43 -7.17
CA VAL A 15 -30.61 9.75 -5.87
C VAL A 15 -30.03 8.50 -5.22
N SER A 16 -30.74 7.37 -5.28
CA SER A 16 -30.26 6.10 -4.72
C SER A 16 -29.04 5.58 -5.48
N THR A 17 -29.05 5.67 -6.80
CA THR A 17 -27.92 5.27 -7.64
C THR A 17 -26.68 6.12 -7.34
N ILE A 18 -26.83 7.45 -7.28
CA ILE A 18 -25.72 8.35 -6.98
C ILE A 18 -25.14 8.07 -5.58
N LYS A 19 -25.98 7.88 -4.58
CA LYS A 19 -25.51 7.54 -3.22
C LYS A 19 -24.77 6.20 -3.19
N GLY A 20 -25.32 5.17 -3.83
CA GLY A 20 -24.69 3.85 -3.89
C GLY A 20 -23.33 3.89 -4.60
N THR A 21 -23.24 4.61 -5.72
CA THR A 21 -21.96 4.77 -6.43
C THR A 21 -20.94 5.55 -5.62
N ASN A 22 -21.35 6.61 -4.93
CA ASN A 22 -20.43 7.38 -4.08
C ASN A 22 -19.89 6.56 -2.90
N GLU A 23 -20.70 5.71 -2.27
CA GLU A 23 -20.23 4.80 -1.21
C GLU A 23 -19.25 3.76 -1.77
N GLN A 24 -19.52 3.16 -2.92
CA GLN A 24 -18.60 2.22 -3.57
C GLN A 24 -17.26 2.87 -3.94
N ILE A 25 -17.29 4.08 -4.51
CA ILE A 25 -16.08 4.84 -4.82
C ILE A 25 -15.29 5.12 -3.54
N LYS A 26 -15.97 5.54 -2.49
CA LYS A 26 -15.35 5.84 -1.19
C LYS A 26 -14.71 4.59 -0.57
N GLU A 27 -15.40 3.46 -0.57
CA GLU A 27 -14.85 2.18 -0.12
C GLU A 27 -13.67 1.74 -0.98
N SER A 28 -13.76 1.87 -2.29
CA SER A 28 -12.67 1.54 -3.21
C SER A 28 -11.46 2.44 -3.01
N LEU A 29 -11.64 3.72 -2.76
CA LEU A 29 -10.55 4.67 -2.51
C LEU A 29 -9.90 4.43 -1.15
N VAL A 30 -10.67 4.11 -0.12
CA VAL A 30 -10.15 3.80 1.22
C VAL A 30 -9.49 2.43 1.24
N GLY A 31 -10.07 1.44 0.56
CA GLY A 31 -9.53 0.08 0.44
C GLY A 31 -8.30 -0.02 -0.46
N ALA A 32 -8.12 0.91 -1.40
CA ALA A 32 -6.96 0.95 -2.30
C ALA A 32 -5.70 1.59 -1.69
N GLY A 33 -5.61 1.75 -0.36
CA GLY A 33 -4.43 2.29 0.31
C GLY A 33 -4.21 3.80 0.13
N ASN A 34 -5.21 4.53 -0.35
CA ASN A 34 -5.11 6.00 -0.56
C ASN A 34 -4.90 6.80 0.74
N ASN A 35 -5.03 6.17 1.89
CA ASN A 35 -4.71 6.76 3.20
C ASN A 35 -3.27 6.47 3.66
N ALA A 36 -2.50 5.74 2.87
CA ALA A 36 -1.10 5.49 3.17
C ALA A 36 -0.24 6.66 2.67
N VAL A 37 0.57 7.22 3.56
CA VAL A 37 1.55 8.24 3.24
C VAL A 37 2.92 7.58 3.13
N VAL A 38 3.53 7.67 1.96
CA VAL A 38 4.89 7.16 1.74
C VAL A 38 5.90 8.21 2.15
N VAL A 39 6.78 7.84 3.09
CA VAL A 39 7.90 8.67 3.54
C VAL A 39 9.17 8.07 2.97
N GLN A 40 9.87 8.83 2.13
CA GLN A 40 11.11 8.40 1.50
C GLN A 40 12.06 9.59 1.35
N LEU A 41 13.34 9.31 1.11
CA LEU A 41 14.32 10.36 0.85
C LEU A 41 14.08 11.00 -0.52
N TYR A 42 14.24 12.31 -0.57
CA TYR A 42 14.18 13.11 -1.80
C TYR A 42 15.44 13.96 -1.95
N GLN A 43 15.87 14.12 -3.18
CA GLN A 43 16.89 15.09 -3.58
C GLN A 43 16.39 15.84 -4.81
N ASP A 44 16.41 17.15 -4.77
CA ASP A 44 16.01 18.03 -5.90
C ASP A 44 14.63 17.69 -6.50
N ASN A 45 13.65 17.40 -5.66
CA ASN A 45 12.28 16.97 -6.02
C ASN A 45 12.15 15.57 -6.64
N TYR A 46 13.23 14.79 -6.68
CA TYR A 46 13.19 13.39 -7.13
C TYR A 46 13.40 12.42 -5.96
N PRO A 47 12.77 11.25 -5.98
CA PRO A 47 13.05 10.21 -5.02
C PRO A 47 14.54 9.85 -5.05
N TYR A 48 15.17 9.85 -3.87
CA TYR A 48 16.59 9.51 -3.77
C TYR A 48 16.79 8.00 -3.84
N GLU A 49 17.55 7.55 -4.81
CA GLU A 49 17.80 6.14 -5.04
C GLU A 49 19.06 5.67 -4.27
N VAL A 50 18.85 5.19 -3.06
CA VAL A 50 19.91 4.68 -2.17
C VAL A 50 20.69 3.53 -2.82
N GLN A 51 20.04 2.75 -3.67
CA GLN A 51 20.66 1.59 -4.34
C GLN A 51 21.82 2.00 -5.27
N TYR A 52 21.79 3.20 -5.86
CA TYR A 52 22.83 3.69 -6.76
C TYR A 52 23.78 4.68 -6.07
N ASN A 53 23.25 5.49 -5.18
CA ASN A 53 24.00 6.61 -4.59
C ASN A 53 24.51 6.32 -3.17
N GLY A 54 24.15 5.15 -2.60
CA GLY A 54 24.45 4.82 -1.21
C GLY A 54 23.60 5.63 -0.22
N VAL A 55 23.83 5.42 1.07
CA VAL A 55 23.13 6.18 2.13
C VAL A 55 23.81 7.53 2.32
N PRO A 56 23.11 8.66 2.23
CA PRO A 56 23.70 9.98 2.43
C PRO A 56 24.27 10.14 3.85
N ALA A 57 25.35 10.92 3.98
CA ALA A 57 25.90 11.22 5.28
C ALA A 57 24.87 11.94 6.18
N GLY A 58 24.74 11.47 7.42
CA GLY A 58 23.76 12.01 8.37
C GLY A 58 22.35 11.43 8.29
N VAL A 59 22.09 10.52 7.37
CA VAL A 59 20.83 9.76 7.31
C VAL A 59 21.01 8.48 8.09
N TYR A 60 20.16 8.29 9.09
CA TYR A 60 20.11 7.05 9.87
C TYR A 60 19.11 6.08 9.27
N PRO A 61 19.37 4.77 9.30
CA PRO A 61 18.41 3.78 8.87
C PRO A 61 17.15 3.84 9.75
N ILE A 62 15.99 3.68 9.12
CA ILE A 62 14.72 3.58 9.83
C ILE A 62 14.71 2.24 10.57
N THR A 63 14.53 2.30 11.90
CA THR A 63 14.52 1.13 12.77
C THR A 63 13.11 0.82 13.26
N GLU A 64 12.97 -0.33 13.91
CA GLU A 64 11.72 -0.73 14.58
C GLU A 64 11.29 0.29 15.67
N GLU A 65 12.24 0.93 16.32
CA GLU A 65 11.99 1.99 17.33
C GLU A 65 11.32 3.20 16.67
N THR A 66 11.85 3.64 15.51
CA THR A 66 11.24 4.72 14.71
C THR A 66 9.81 4.35 14.29
N ARG A 67 9.56 3.10 13.90
CA ARG A 67 8.21 2.61 13.57
C ARG A 67 7.27 2.73 14.76
N GLN A 68 7.73 2.32 15.96
CA GLN A 68 6.94 2.41 17.19
C GLN A 68 6.66 3.86 17.61
N GLU A 69 7.57 4.77 17.37
CA GLU A 69 7.36 6.20 17.60
C GLU A 69 6.31 6.78 16.66
N LEU A 70 6.36 6.43 15.37
CA LEU A 70 5.37 6.86 14.38
C LEU A 70 3.97 6.31 14.68
N CYS A 71 3.85 5.10 15.20
CA CYS A 71 2.57 4.52 15.63
C CYS A 71 1.92 5.25 16.81
N LYS A 72 2.68 6.08 17.58
CA LYS A 72 2.14 6.87 18.69
C LYS A 72 1.51 8.19 18.24
N ILE A 73 1.69 8.59 16.99
CA ILE A 73 1.13 9.82 16.44
C ILE A 73 -0.39 9.66 16.31
N ASP A 74 -1.12 10.67 16.72
CA ASP A 74 -2.59 10.68 16.61
C ASP A 74 -3.03 10.47 15.16
N HIS A 75 -4.05 9.66 14.98
CA HIS A 75 -4.63 9.27 13.69
C HIS A 75 -3.76 8.35 12.80
N VAL A 76 -2.58 7.91 13.24
CA VAL A 76 -1.81 6.86 12.58
C VAL A 76 -2.32 5.49 13.01
N LYS A 77 -2.90 4.73 12.09
CA LYS A 77 -3.44 3.39 12.36
C LYS A 77 -2.38 2.29 12.33
N GLY A 78 -1.37 2.47 11.50
CA GLY A 78 -0.30 1.49 11.34
C GLY A 78 0.85 2.08 10.52
N VAL A 79 2.02 1.52 10.71
CA VAL A 79 3.24 1.90 9.99
C VAL A 79 3.90 0.63 9.50
N SER A 80 4.26 0.60 8.23
CA SER A 80 4.98 -0.48 7.58
C SER A 80 6.32 0.03 7.07
N LEU A 81 7.32 -0.81 7.20
CA LEU A 81 8.64 -0.55 6.63
C LEU A 81 8.80 -1.36 5.35
N PHE A 82 9.30 -0.70 4.31
CA PHE A 82 9.58 -1.38 3.07
C PHE A 82 10.87 -0.86 2.42
N CYS A 83 11.47 -1.68 1.58
CA CYS A 83 12.53 -1.28 0.69
C CYS A 83 12.18 -1.67 -0.74
N SER A 84 12.57 -0.87 -1.70
CA SER A 84 12.36 -1.16 -3.12
C SER A 84 13.69 -1.24 -3.85
N ARG A 85 13.75 -2.15 -4.81
CA ARG A 85 14.84 -2.26 -5.76
C ARG A 85 14.26 -2.17 -7.16
N ASN A 86 14.66 -1.15 -7.90
CA ASN A 86 14.33 -1.03 -9.30
C ASN A 86 15.17 -2.07 -10.06
N TYR A 87 14.54 -2.79 -10.94
CA TYR A 87 15.13 -3.90 -11.70
C TYR A 87 15.51 -5.12 -10.82
N ALA A 88 14.70 -6.14 -10.91
CA ALA A 88 14.92 -7.42 -10.25
C ALA A 88 15.87 -8.32 -11.06
N ASP A 89 17.11 -7.88 -11.25
CA ASP A 89 18.12 -8.69 -11.91
C ASP A 89 18.34 -9.99 -11.11
N GLY A 90 18.23 -11.12 -11.78
CA GLY A 90 18.45 -12.43 -11.15
C GLY A 90 17.20 -13.11 -10.62
N VAL A 91 16.00 -12.57 -10.86
CA VAL A 91 14.74 -13.28 -10.59
C VAL A 91 14.26 -13.96 -11.86
N TYR A 92 14.15 -15.30 -11.83
CA TYR A 92 13.76 -16.12 -12.96
C TYR A 92 12.69 -17.13 -12.58
N TYR A 93 11.80 -17.42 -13.52
CA TYR A 93 10.94 -18.60 -13.49
C TYR A 93 11.24 -19.47 -14.71
N GLY A 94 11.93 -20.60 -14.49
CA GLY A 94 12.49 -21.39 -15.60
C GLY A 94 13.51 -20.56 -16.39
N ASN A 95 13.27 -20.39 -17.68
CA ASN A 95 14.11 -19.58 -18.59
C ASN A 95 13.62 -18.13 -18.77
N ASN A 96 12.52 -17.76 -18.12
CA ASN A 96 11.95 -16.43 -18.24
C ASN A 96 12.50 -15.53 -17.12
N SER A 97 13.13 -14.42 -17.48
CA SER A 97 13.54 -13.40 -16.54
C SER A 97 12.34 -12.55 -16.12
N PHE A 98 12.27 -12.19 -14.85
CA PHE A 98 11.32 -11.22 -14.37
C PHE A 98 11.84 -9.80 -14.64
N SER A 99 10.98 -8.97 -15.24
CA SER A 99 11.26 -7.55 -15.45
C SER A 99 10.27 -6.74 -14.63
N GLY A 100 10.73 -6.16 -13.54
CA GLY A 100 9.88 -5.39 -12.64
C GLY A 100 10.63 -4.95 -11.38
N ASN A 101 9.90 -4.31 -10.49
CA ASN A 101 10.44 -3.87 -9.21
C ASN A 101 10.30 -4.96 -8.15
N LEU A 102 11.31 -5.07 -7.30
CA LEU A 102 11.30 -5.97 -6.16
C LEU A 102 11.09 -5.16 -4.89
N TYR A 103 10.15 -5.58 -4.06
CA TYR A 103 9.86 -4.95 -2.78
C TYR A 103 10.19 -5.91 -1.66
N GLY A 104 11.04 -5.48 -0.73
CA GLY A 104 11.18 -6.11 0.57
C GLY A 104 10.19 -5.44 1.52
N ILE A 105 9.29 -6.20 2.12
CA ILE A 105 8.18 -5.68 2.91
C ILE A 105 8.15 -6.36 4.29
N ASP A 106 7.56 -5.69 5.26
CA ASP A 106 7.29 -6.26 6.58
C ASP A 106 5.90 -6.93 6.65
N GLU A 107 5.56 -7.49 7.81
CA GLU A 107 4.29 -8.16 8.05
C GLU A 107 3.06 -7.22 8.01
N TYR A 108 3.27 -5.91 8.14
CA TYR A 108 2.21 -4.90 8.18
C TYR A 108 1.89 -4.29 6.81
N TYR A 109 2.73 -4.57 5.81
CA TYR A 109 2.67 -3.90 4.52
C TYR A 109 1.32 -4.06 3.81
N PHE A 110 0.76 -5.26 3.82
CA PHE A 110 -0.53 -5.52 3.17
C PHE A 110 -1.67 -4.78 3.86
N ASP A 111 -1.69 -4.81 5.20
CA ASP A 111 -2.73 -4.14 5.98
C ASP A 111 -2.67 -2.62 5.83
N VAL A 112 -1.46 -2.03 5.88
CA VAL A 112 -1.25 -0.58 5.75
C VAL A 112 -1.62 -0.09 4.36
N ASN A 113 -1.32 -0.87 3.32
CA ASN A 113 -1.63 -0.49 1.94
C ASN A 113 -3.01 -0.99 1.47
N GLY A 114 -3.76 -1.70 2.31
CA GLY A 114 -5.09 -2.21 1.97
C GLY A 114 -5.08 -3.31 0.92
N TYR A 115 -3.98 -4.05 0.77
CA TYR A 115 -3.89 -5.18 -0.13
C TYR A 115 -4.53 -6.42 0.48
N SER A 116 -5.31 -7.13 -0.31
CA SER A 116 -5.86 -8.44 0.03
C SER A 116 -5.19 -9.53 -0.80
N LEU A 117 -4.96 -10.68 -0.18
CA LEU A 117 -4.41 -11.84 -0.87
C LEU A 117 -5.54 -12.66 -1.49
N ASP A 118 -5.39 -13.01 -2.76
CA ASP A 118 -6.30 -13.93 -3.43
C ASP A 118 -6.02 -15.38 -3.02
N HIS A 119 -4.74 -15.75 -2.92
CA HIS A 119 -4.30 -17.07 -2.52
C HIS A 119 -3.09 -16.98 -1.59
N GLY A 120 -2.93 -17.98 -0.71
CA GLY A 120 -1.81 -18.05 0.20
C GLY A 120 -2.09 -17.41 1.56
N ARG A 121 -1.07 -16.91 2.21
CA ARG A 121 -1.13 -16.24 3.51
C ARG A 121 -0.25 -15.00 3.56
N SER A 122 -0.59 -14.07 4.43
CA SER A 122 0.28 -12.93 4.75
C SER A 122 1.58 -13.37 5.42
N PHE A 123 2.58 -12.50 5.39
CA PHE A 123 3.81 -12.69 6.14
C PHE A 123 3.55 -12.64 7.64
N LEU A 124 4.28 -13.47 8.38
CA LEU A 124 4.21 -13.53 9.83
C LEU A 124 5.53 -13.04 10.41
N LYS A 125 5.48 -12.45 11.57
CA LYS A 125 6.67 -12.01 12.32
C LYS A 125 7.72 -13.13 12.48
N GLU A 126 7.28 -14.38 12.60
CA GLU A 126 8.16 -15.54 12.68
C GLU A 126 8.92 -15.84 11.39
N ASP A 127 8.40 -15.44 10.23
CA ASP A 127 9.08 -15.66 8.97
C ASP A 127 10.33 -14.79 8.87
N PHE A 128 10.25 -13.56 9.40
CA PHE A 128 11.40 -12.65 9.50
C PHE A 128 12.38 -13.09 10.60
N ALA A 129 11.88 -13.46 11.78
CA ALA A 129 12.73 -13.90 12.90
C ALA A 129 13.53 -15.16 12.55
N LYS A 130 13.00 -16.04 11.72
CA LYS A 130 13.64 -17.30 11.31
C LYS A 130 14.28 -17.21 9.92
N ALA A 131 14.32 -16.01 9.31
CA ALA A 131 14.83 -15.78 7.95
C ALA A 131 14.30 -16.82 6.93
N LYS A 132 13.01 -17.12 7.01
CA LYS A 132 12.41 -18.08 6.08
C LYS A 132 12.38 -17.50 4.66
N LYS A 133 12.61 -18.38 3.69
CA LYS A 133 12.50 -18.03 2.26
C LYS A 133 11.02 -18.06 1.88
N VAL A 134 10.37 -16.91 1.96
CA VAL A 134 8.94 -16.71 1.63
C VAL A 134 8.81 -15.51 0.69
N CYS A 135 7.87 -15.58 -0.23
CA CYS A 135 7.51 -14.53 -1.18
C CYS A 135 6.02 -14.59 -1.51
#